data_8d8ea0cc6a5f2d1e11324be615a6d050
#
_entry.id   8d8ea0cc6a5f2d1e11324be615a6d050
#
_cell.length_a   1.000
_cell.length_b   1.000
_cell.length_c   1.000
_cell.angle_alpha   90.00
_cell.angle_beta   90.00
_cell.angle_gamma   90.00
#
_symmetry.space_group_name_H-M   'P 1'
#
loop_
_entity.id
_entity.type
_entity.pdbx_description
1 polymer ?
#
loop_
_entity_poly.entity_id
_entity_poly.type
_entity_poly.pdbx_seq_one_letter_code
_entity_poly.pdbx_strand_id
1 'polypeptide(L)'
;PGKKGENKDKFITIKWQDDFETASRFIYYGTGTRNEYRLTRFGKGFPFLEDENIGDLLVICKKSADYYEAFVLQTDEDIDEFFAALNISSTETNGIIPKQFEATAEDKLMQCFLGFLKSLKLEFPTTVDLATNSRNCYNGAYSITSQIVKANPDREILNWLNAEFQLFKVIENDRYNSRIKTPFKTVEELVETANTILNRRKSRAGKSLEHHLSEIFK
;
A
#
# COMPACT_ATOMS: atom_id res chain seq x y z
N PRO A 1 22.23 -11.12 -13.13
CA PRO A 1 22.12 -12.30 -13.96
C PRO A 1 23.48 -13.02 -14.03
N GLY A 2 23.46 -14.37 -13.92
CA GLY A 2 24.67 -15.17 -14.11
C GLY A 2 25.06 -15.19 -15.59
N LYS A 3 26.33 -15.37 -15.86
CA LYS A 3 26.82 -15.54 -17.24
C LYS A 3 26.85 -17.03 -17.58
N LYS A 4 26.50 -17.42 -18.82
CA LYS A 4 26.62 -18.78 -19.28
C LYS A 4 28.08 -19.25 -19.16
N GLY A 5 28.29 -20.43 -18.58
CA GLY A 5 29.62 -20.99 -18.26
C GLY A 5 29.99 -20.92 -16.78
N GLU A 6 29.23 -20.20 -15.94
CA GLU A 6 29.48 -20.04 -14.51
C GLU A 6 28.23 -20.37 -13.69
N ASN A 7 28.41 -21.02 -12.55
CA ASN A 7 27.37 -21.11 -11.53
C ASN A 7 27.49 -19.92 -10.59
N LYS A 8 26.36 -19.35 -10.19
CA LYS A 8 26.34 -18.22 -9.25
C LYS A 8 25.20 -18.39 -8.27
N ASP A 9 25.44 -18.07 -7.00
CA ASP A 9 24.43 -18.15 -5.99
C ASP A 9 24.45 -16.93 -5.07
N LYS A 10 23.34 -16.76 -4.36
CA LYS A 10 23.13 -15.70 -3.39
C LYS A 10 22.22 -16.19 -2.28
N PHE A 11 22.66 -16.06 -1.04
CA PHE A 11 21.83 -16.29 0.13
C PHE A 11 20.98 -15.06 0.41
N ILE A 12 19.73 -15.28 0.78
CA ILE A 12 18.74 -14.25 1.02
C ILE A 12 17.81 -14.65 2.16
N THR A 13 17.20 -13.68 2.81
CA THR A 13 16.08 -13.89 3.72
C THR A 13 14.78 -13.55 2.96
N ILE A 14 13.82 -14.45 3.04
CA ILE A 14 12.48 -14.23 2.48
C ILE A 14 11.47 -14.25 3.60
N LYS A 15 10.72 -13.16 3.76
CA LYS A 15 9.51 -13.12 4.57
C LYS A 15 8.32 -13.53 3.71
N TRP A 16 7.60 -14.54 4.15
CA TRP A 16 6.41 -15.07 3.49
C TRP A 16 5.13 -14.47 4.06
N GLN A 17 4.02 -14.64 3.35
CA GLN A 17 2.71 -14.06 3.67
C GLN A 17 2.22 -14.38 5.09
N ASP A 18 2.47 -15.51 5.68
CA ASP A 18 2.01 -15.90 7.02
C ASP A 18 3.00 -15.51 8.13
N ASP A 19 3.74 -14.42 7.93
CA ASP A 19 4.71 -13.85 8.89
C ASP A 19 5.85 -14.78 9.31
N PHE A 20 6.20 -15.77 8.53
CA PHE A 20 7.39 -16.59 8.75
C PHE A 20 8.52 -16.25 7.77
N GLU A 21 9.75 -16.56 8.15
CA GLU A 21 10.94 -16.27 7.34
C GLU A 21 11.71 -17.55 7.00
N THR A 22 12.33 -17.53 5.82
CA THR A 22 13.25 -18.60 5.38
C THR A 22 14.62 -18.03 5.01
N ALA A 23 15.68 -18.74 5.38
CA ALA A 23 17.03 -18.50 4.87
C ALA A 23 17.21 -19.24 3.53
N SER A 24 16.74 -18.60 2.48
CA SER A 24 16.64 -19.17 1.13
C SER A 24 17.88 -18.86 0.28
N ARG A 25 17.94 -19.42 -0.92
CA ARG A 25 19.06 -19.25 -1.83
C ARG A 25 18.57 -19.14 -3.26
N PHE A 26 18.89 -18.02 -3.93
CA PHE A 26 18.86 -17.93 -5.38
C PHE A 26 20.11 -18.61 -5.94
N ILE A 27 19.93 -19.46 -6.94
CA ILE A 27 21.05 -20.08 -7.63
C ILE A 27 20.83 -20.06 -9.14
N TYR A 28 21.89 -19.74 -9.85
CA TYR A 28 21.96 -19.87 -11.31
C TYR A 28 22.93 -21.00 -11.66
N TYR A 29 22.44 -21.96 -12.40
CA TYR A 29 23.24 -23.04 -13.00
C TYR A 29 23.54 -22.69 -14.45
N GLY A 30 24.75 -22.25 -14.74
CA GLY A 30 25.18 -21.83 -16.08
C GLY A 30 26.24 -22.74 -16.71
N THR A 31 26.69 -23.79 -16.01
CA THR A 31 27.73 -24.71 -16.50
C THR A 31 27.16 -25.84 -17.35
N GLY A 32 27.89 -26.28 -18.37
CA GLY A 32 27.48 -27.35 -19.28
C GLY A 32 26.27 -26.94 -20.13
N THR A 33 25.28 -27.83 -20.20
CA THR A 33 24.03 -27.59 -20.94
C THR A 33 22.97 -26.82 -20.14
N ARG A 34 23.23 -26.57 -18.85
CA ARG A 34 22.27 -25.91 -17.96
C ARG A 34 22.25 -24.41 -18.20
N ASN A 35 21.05 -23.86 -18.12
CA ASN A 35 20.81 -22.41 -18.14
C ASN A 35 19.50 -22.16 -17.36
N GLU A 36 19.58 -22.32 -16.04
CA GLU A 36 18.39 -22.29 -15.19
C GLU A 36 18.63 -21.52 -13.91
N TYR A 37 17.58 -20.83 -13.45
CA TYR A 37 17.53 -20.17 -12.15
C TYR A 37 16.65 -20.97 -11.21
N ARG A 38 17.06 -21.12 -9.97
CA ARG A 38 16.27 -21.79 -8.93
C ARG A 38 16.26 -20.96 -7.65
N LEU A 39 15.13 -21.00 -6.98
CA LEU A 39 14.99 -20.65 -5.58
C LEU A 39 14.98 -21.94 -4.77
N THR A 40 15.80 -21.99 -3.72
CA THR A 40 15.99 -23.21 -2.92
C THR A 40 16.14 -22.88 -1.45
N ARG A 41 16.14 -23.89 -0.58
CA ARG A 41 16.28 -23.77 0.87
C ARG A 41 15.08 -23.09 1.53
N PHE A 42 13.92 -23.71 1.37
CA PHE A 42 12.68 -23.25 2.01
C PHE A 42 12.53 -23.71 3.46
N GLY A 43 13.34 -24.66 3.92
CA GLY A 43 13.18 -25.30 5.21
C GLY A 43 12.29 -26.54 5.17
N LYS A 44 12.26 -27.27 6.30
CA LYS A 44 11.41 -28.45 6.45
C LYS A 44 9.96 -28.02 6.75
N GLY A 45 9.00 -28.61 6.02
CA GLY A 45 7.59 -28.31 6.23
C GLY A 45 7.16 -26.96 5.62
N PHE A 46 7.82 -26.54 4.57
CA PHE A 46 7.42 -25.33 3.84
C PHE A 46 6.06 -25.55 3.15
N PRO A 47 5.04 -24.72 3.45
CA PRO A 47 3.64 -25.02 3.10
C PRO A 47 3.30 -24.89 1.62
N PHE A 48 4.14 -24.20 0.81
CA PHE A 48 3.84 -23.90 -0.59
C PHE A 48 4.63 -24.78 -1.58
N LEU A 49 5.09 -25.97 -1.18
CA LEU A 49 5.73 -26.96 -2.07
C LEU A 49 4.95 -28.28 -2.17
N GLU A 50 3.72 -28.29 -1.74
CA GLU A 50 2.83 -29.42 -1.87
C GLU A 50 2.26 -29.49 -3.30
N ASP A 51 1.83 -30.70 -3.72
CA ASP A 51 1.27 -30.92 -5.07
C ASP A 51 0.05 -30.03 -5.35
N GLU A 52 -0.67 -29.62 -4.32
CA GLU A 52 -1.84 -28.73 -4.37
C GLU A 52 -1.49 -27.32 -4.83
N ASN A 53 -0.23 -26.90 -4.68
CA ASN A 53 0.26 -25.57 -5.08
C ASN A 53 0.82 -25.52 -6.50
N ILE A 54 0.66 -26.61 -7.27
CA ILE A 54 1.09 -26.63 -8.66
C ILE A 54 0.16 -25.75 -9.49
N GLY A 55 0.73 -24.68 -10.06
CA GLY A 55 -0.02 -23.70 -10.84
C GLY A 55 -0.16 -22.35 -10.13
N ASP A 56 0.09 -22.29 -8.83
CA ASP A 56 0.06 -21.04 -8.06
C ASP A 56 1.08 -20.03 -8.57
N LEU A 57 0.76 -18.72 -8.41
CA LEU A 57 1.64 -17.65 -8.81
C LEU A 57 2.51 -17.19 -7.62
N LEU A 58 3.83 -17.36 -7.75
CA LEU A 58 4.79 -16.83 -6.80
C LEU A 58 5.20 -15.40 -7.17
N VAL A 59 4.92 -14.46 -6.28
CA VAL A 59 5.32 -13.05 -6.37
C VAL A 59 6.44 -12.78 -5.38
N ILE A 60 7.59 -12.27 -5.86
CA ILE A 60 8.76 -11.95 -5.02
C ILE A 60 9.07 -10.46 -5.10
N CYS A 61 8.98 -9.76 -3.98
CA CYS A 61 9.24 -8.34 -3.83
C CYS A 61 10.61 -8.10 -3.18
N LYS A 62 11.52 -7.46 -3.89
CA LYS A 62 12.82 -7.10 -3.34
C LYS A 62 12.71 -5.86 -2.44
N LYS A 63 13.04 -5.97 -1.16
CA LYS A 63 13.04 -4.87 -0.19
C LYS A 63 14.43 -4.28 0.03
N SER A 64 15.46 -5.12 0.08
CA SER A 64 16.86 -4.69 0.19
C SER A 64 17.79 -5.60 -0.63
N ALA A 65 19.10 -5.49 -0.42
CA ALA A 65 20.07 -6.34 -1.10
C ALA A 65 19.80 -7.83 -0.86
N ASP A 66 19.52 -8.21 0.39
CA ASP A 66 19.45 -9.61 0.83
C ASP A 66 18.12 -9.97 1.50
N TYR A 67 17.14 -9.03 1.50
CA TYR A 67 15.82 -9.22 2.11
C TYR A 67 14.71 -9.04 1.08
N TYR A 68 13.80 -10.02 1.05
CA TYR A 68 12.68 -10.11 0.12
C TYR A 68 11.39 -10.42 0.88
N GLU A 69 10.26 -10.03 0.33
CA GLU A 69 8.94 -10.50 0.71
C GLU A 69 8.38 -11.36 -0.43
N ALA A 70 7.70 -12.45 -0.09
CA ALA A 70 7.12 -13.34 -1.07
C ALA A 70 5.67 -13.68 -0.74
N PHE A 71 4.86 -13.80 -1.79
CA PHE A 71 3.44 -14.10 -1.73
C PHE A 71 3.14 -15.21 -2.74
N VAL A 72 2.33 -16.17 -2.35
CA VAL A 72 1.80 -17.22 -3.22
C VAL A 72 0.32 -16.98 -3.40
N LEU A 73 -0.10 -16.67 -4.62
CA LEU A 73 -1.50 -16.49 -4.98
C LEU A 73 -2.02 -17.85 -5.49
N GLN A 74 -3.04 -18.36 -4.79
CA GLN A 74 -3.53 -19.74 -4.95
C GLN A 74 -4.84 -19.82 -5.72
N THR A 75 -5.54 -18.70 -5.91
CA THR A 75 -6.80 -18.67 -6.65
C THR A 75 -6.64 -17.98 -7.99
N ASP A 76 -7.35 -18.44 -9.00
CA ASP A 76 -7.36 -17.81 -10.32
C ASP A 76 -7.82 -16.33 -10.21
N GLU A 77 -8.75 -16.03 -9.28
CA GLU A 77 -9.28 -14.70 -9.05
C GLU A 77 -8.20 -13.74 -8.53
N ASP A 78 -7.41 -14.14 -7.52
CA ASP A 78 -6.30 -13.34 -6.99
C ASP A 78 -5.20 -13.15 -8.04
N ILE A 79 -4.94 -14.16 -8.86
CA ILE A 79 -3.95 -14.11 -9.95
C ILE A 79 -4.41 -13.12 -11.02
N ASP A 80 -5.67 -13.19 -11.44
CA ASP A 80 -6.25 -12.30 -12.44
C ASP A 80 -6.30 -10.85 -11.94
N GLU A 81 -6.68 -10.63 -10.67
CA GLU A 81 -6.63 -9.30 -10.04
C GLU A 81 -5.20 -8.75 -10.00
N PHE A 82 -4.23 -9.58 -9.65
CA PHE A 82 -2.82 -9.19 -9.63
C PHE A 82 -2.33 -8.78 -11.04
N PHE A 83 -2.64 -9.58 -12.06
CA PHE A 83 -2.27 -9.26 -13.44
C PHE A 83 -2.96 -7.99 -13.95
N ALA A 84 -4.23 -7.83 -13.64
CA ALA A 84 -4.99 -6.62 -14.01
C ALA A 84 -4.44 -5.36 -13.31
N ALA A 85 -4.16 -5.45 -12.00
CA ALA A 85 -3.62 -4.34 -11.22
C ALA A 85 -2.24 -3.87 -11.71
N LEU A 86 -1.44 -4.80 -12.25
CA LEU A 86 -0.11 -4.52 -12.75
C LEU A 86 -0.05 -4.36 -14.28
N ASN A 87 -1.19 -4.49 -14.95
CA ASN A 87 -1.29 -4.47 -16.42
C ASN A 87 -0.31 -5.45 -17.09
N ILE A 88 -0.20 -6.66 -16.52
CA ILE A 88 0.67 -7.75 -17.00
C ILE A 88 -0.19 -8.79 -17.69
N SER A 89 0.29 -9.32 -18.80
CA SER A 89 -0.34 -10.47 -19.46
C SER A 89 0.00 -11.77 -18.73
N SER A 90 -0.96 -12.69 -18.63
CA SER A 90 -0.74 -14.03 -18.08
C SER A 90 0.37 -14.82 -18.80
N THR A 91 0.73 -14.42 -20.02
CA THR A 91 1.85 -15.00 -20.78
C THR A 91 3.21 -14.43 -20.40
N GLU A 92 3.27 -13.33 -19.63
CA GLU A 92 4.50 -12.65 -19.19
C GLU A 92 4.96 -13.09 -17.79
N THR A 93 4.53 -14.26 -17.34
CA THR A 93 5.00 -14.93 -16.13
C THR A 93 6.49 -15.26 -16.23
N ASN A 94 7.16 -15.47 -15.08
CA ASN A 94 8.60 -15.73 -14.98
C ASN A 94 9.51 -14.55 -15.40
N GLY A 95 8.99 -13.34 -15.32
CA GLY A 95 9.67 -12.10 -15.65
C GLY A 95 9.95 -11.23 -14.42
N ILE A 96 10.82 -10.25 -14.59
CA ILE A 96 10.98 -9.15 -13.65
C ILE A 96 9.96 -8.09 -14.05
N ILE A 97 9.05 -7.76 -13.13
CA ILE A 97 8.14 -6.63 -13.31
C ILE A 97 9.00 -5.36 -13.18
N PRO A 98 9.21 -4.61 -14.28
CA PRO A 98 10.00 -3.39 -14.20
C PRO A 98 9.30 -2.38 -13.27
N LYS A 99 10.06 -1.70 -12.43
CA LYS A 99 9.59 -0.69 -11.46
C LYS A 99 9.04 0.60 -12.13
N GLN A 100 8.52 0.50 -13.34
CA GLN A 100 7.89 1.60 -14.07
C GLN A 100 6.37 1.53 -13.95
N PHE A 101 5.87 1.43 -12.70
CA PHE A 101 4.55 1.97 -12.45
C PHE A 101 4.75 3.48 -12.31
N GLU A 102 4.34 4.23 -13.29
CA GLU A 102 3.99 5.62 -13.00
C GLU A 102 2.91 5.54 -11.92
N ALA A 103 3.28 5.93 -10.70
CA ALA A 103 2.34 5.94 -9.59
C ALA A 103 1.08 6.67 -10.06
N THR A 104 -0.06 6.02 -9.95
CA THR A 104 -1.34 6.63 -10.30
C THR A 104 -1.57 7.90 -9.48
N ALA A 105 -2.52 8.73 -9.87
CA ALA A 105 -2.87 9.88 -9.06
C ALA A 105 -3.32 9.47 -7.65
N GLU A 106 -4.04 8.34 -7.55
CA GLU A 106 -4.46 7.74 -6.29
C GLU A 106 -3.26 7.30 -5.43
N ASP A 107 -2.25 6.67 -6.03
CA ASP A 107 -1.03 6.27 -5.31
C ASP A 107 -0.27 7.49 -4.79
N LYS A 108 -0.13 8.53 -5.61
CA LYS A 108 0.49 9.81 -5.22
C LYS A 108 -0.27 10.47 -4.08
N LEU A 109 -1.60 10.46 -4.15
CA LEU A 109 -2.48 10.99 -3.10
C LEU A 109 -2.27 10.23 -1.79
N MET A 110 -2.31 8.91 -1.84
CA MET A 110 -2.11 8.06 -0.65
C MET A 110 -0.69 8.22 -0.07
N GLN A 111 0.34 8.27 -0.89
CA GLN A 111 1.71 8.54 -0.44
C GLN A 111 1.83 9.90 0.25
N CYS A 112 1.18 10.94 -0.28
CA CYS A 112 1.13 12.25 0.34
C CYS A 112 0.43 12.20 1.72
N PHE A 113 -0.69 11.50 1.84
CA PHE A 113 -1.41 11.29 3.10
C PHE A 113 -0.56 10.57 4.14
N LEU A 114 0.13 9.51 3.75
CA LEU A 114 1.04 8.78 4.64
C LEU A 114 2.25 9.62 5.05
N GLY A 115 2.75 10.47 4.15
CA GLY A 115 3.80 11.46 4.46
C GLY A 115 3.34 12.46 5.52
N PHE A 116 2.13 13.02 5.35
CA PHE A 116 1.53 13.91 6.34
C PHE A 116 1.33 13.21 7.69
N LEU A 117 0.76 12.01 7.70
CA LEU A 117 0.57 11.22 8.92
C LEU A 117 1.88 11.02 9.71
N LYS A 118 2.98 10.70 9.02
CA LYS A 118 4.30 10.53 9.65
C LYS A 118 4.85 11.83 10.25
N SER A 119 4.52 12.99 9.68
CA SER A 119 4.94 14.30 10.16
C SER A 119 4.08 14.82 11.33
N LEU A 120 2.92 14.20 11.58
CA LEU A 120 1.95 14.67 12.54
C LEU A 120 2.41 14.42 13.98
N LYS A 121 2.62 15.50 14.73
CA LYS A 121 3.03 15.45 16.15
C LYS A 121 1.85 15.30 17.12
N LEU A 122 0.67 15.65 16.67
CA LEU A 122 -0.58 15.59 17.45
C LEU A 122 -1.33 14.29 17.14
N GLU A 123 -2.19 13.87 18.03
CA GLU A 123 -3.07 12.73 17.80
C GLU A 123 -3.97 12.93 16.57
N PHE A 124 -4.55 14.15 16.46
CA PHE A 124 -5.29 14.60 15.28
C PHE A 124 -4.90 16.02 14.91
N PRO A 125 -4.86 16.37 13.62
CA PRO A 125 -4.62 17.74 13.18
C PRO A 125 -5.82 18.65 13.49
N THR A 126 -5.61 19.95 13.45
CA THR A 126 -6.72 20.92 13.45
C THR A 126 -7.56 20.73 12.17
N THR A 127 -8.80 21.21 12.19
CA THR A 127 -9.66 21.13 10.97
C THR A 127 -9.09 21.96 9.81
N VAL A 128 -8.40 23.06 10.11
CA VAL A 128 -7.70 23.88 9.12
C VAL A 128 -6.53 23.12 8.50
N ASP A 129 -5.70 22.50 9.34
CA ASP A 129 -4.54 21.72 8.86
C ASP A 129 -5.00 20.52 8.04
N LEU A 130 -6.07 19.83 8.47
CA LEU A 130 -6.63 18.70 7.75
C LEU A 130 -7.11 19.14 6.36
N ALA A 131 -7.92 20.19 6.26
CA ALA A 131 -8.43 20.72 5.01
C ALA A 131 -7.32 21.21 4.08
N THR A 132 -6.30 21.90 4.63
CA THR A 132 -5.20 22.43 3.85
C THR A 132 -4.31 21.32 3.30
N ASN A 133 -3.92 20.37 4.14
CA ASN A 133 -3.04 19.28 3.70
C ASN A 133 -3.75 18.33 2.75
N SER A 134 -5.02 18.00 2.97
CA SER A 134 -5.80 17.16 2.04
C SER A 134 -5.90 17.80 0.65
N ARG A 135 -6.19 19.12 0.61
CA ARG A 135 -6.27 19.89 -0.63
C ARG A 135 -4.91 19.93 -1.36
N ASN A 136 -3.82 20.20 -0.62
CA ASN A 136 -2.48 20.22 -1.20
C ASN A 136 -2.09 18.85 -1.77
N CYS A 137 -2.36 17.77 -1.05
CA CYS A 137 -2.11 16.40 -1.52
C CYS A 137 -2.93 16.09 -2.77
N TYR A 138 -4.23 16.43 -2.78
CA TYR A 138 -5.09 16.22 -3.92
C TYR A 138 -4.63 17.02 -5.15
N ASN A 139 -4.38 18.33 -4.98
CA ASN A 139 -3.94 19.18 -6.07
C ASN A 139 -2.61 18.72 -6.65
N GLY A 140 -1.66 18.28 -5.81
CA GLY A 140 -0.39 17.72 -6.25
C GLY A 140 -0.53 16.40 -7.00
N ALA A 141 -1.36 15.47 -6.50
CA ALA A 141 -1.59 14.16 -7.10
C ALA A 141 -2.26 14.23 -8.47
N TYR A 142 -3.27 15.10 -8.59
CA TYR A 142 -4.06 15.27 -9.82
C TYR A 142 -3.62 16.45 -10.69
N SER A 143 -2.52 17.12 -10.33
CA SER A 143 -1.99 18.30 -11.05
C SER A 143 -3.03 19.43 -11.20
N ILE A 144 -3.85 19.65 -10.17
CA ILE A 144 -4.89 20.69 -10.16
C ILE A 144 -4.24 22.07 -10.01
N THR A 145 -4.48 22.93 -11.00
CA THR A 145 -4.00 24.31 -11.02
C THR A 145 -5.12 25.27 -10.62
N SER A 146 -4.75 26.52 -10.26
CA SER A 146 -5.72 27.57 -9.97
C SER A 146 -6.67 27.87 -11.14
N GLN A 147 -6.25 27.64 -12.38
CA GLN A 147 -7.09 27.81 -13.57
C GLN A 147 -8.18 26.73 -13.64
N ILE A 148 -7.84 25.47 -13.30
CA ILE A 148 -8.82 24.37 -13.24
C ILE A 148 -9.84 24.64 -12.15
N VAL A 149 -9.40 25.09 -10.97
CA VAL A 149 -10.30 25.45 -9.87
C VAL A 149 -11.26 26.57 -10.26
N LYS A 150 -10.77 27.64 -10.92
CA LYS A 150 -11.62 28.73 -11.40
C LYS A 150 -12.61 28.30 -12.49
N ALA A 151 -12.22 27.35 -13.33
CA ALA A 151 -13.09 26.85 -14.40
C ALA A 151 -14.25 25.99 -13.87
N ASN A 152 -14.04 25.27 -12.77
CA ASN A 152 -15.04 24.34 -12.23
C ASN A 152 -14.98 24.23 -10.69
N PRO A 153 -15.26 25.32 -9.97
CA PRO A 153 -15.06 25.41 -8.53
C PRO A 153 -15.91 24.40 -7.74
N ASP A 154 -17.14 24.16 -8.14
CA ASP A 154 -18.03 23.22 -7.44
C ASP A 154 -17.51 21.79 -7.47
N ARG A 155 -16.98 21.37 -8.61
CA ARG A 155 -16.36 20.05 -8.74
C ARG A 155 -15.13 19.92 -7.84
N GLU A 156 -14.28 20.96 -7.81
CA GLU A 156 -13.06 20.89 -7.04
C GLU A 156 -13.32 20.97 -5.53
N ILE A 157 -14.36 21.69 -5.08
CA ILE A 157 -14.82 21.62 -3.69
C ILE A 157 -15.22 20.20 -3.31
N LEU A 158 -16.01 19.52 -4.14
CA LEU A 158 -16.43 18.15 -3.87
C LEU A 158 -15.24 17.19 -3.81
N ASN A 159 -14.28 17.34 -4.71
CA ASN A 159 -13.04 16.56 -4.71
C ASN A 159 -12.22 16.79 -3.44
N TRP A 160 -12.06 18.05 -3.02
CA TRP A 160 -11.35 18.40 -1.80
C TRP A 160 -12.02 17.88 -0.54
N LEU A 161 -13.35 17.95 -0.47
CA LEU A 161 -14.13 17.37 0.64
C LEU A 161 -13.92 15.85 0.72
N ASN A 162 -13.91 15.18 -0.44
CA ASN A 162 -13.66 13.74 -0.50
C ASN A 162 -12.22 13.40 -0.08
N ALA A 163 -11.23 14.14 -0.58
CA ALA A 163 -9.83 13.97 -0.20
C ALA A 163 -9.61 14.20 1.30
N GLU A 164 -10.26 15.23 1.89
CA GLU A 164 -10.21 15.47 3.33
C GLU A 164 -10.83 14.30 4.11
N PHE A 165 -11.94 13.77 3.66
CA PHE A 165 -12.55 12.60 4.29
C PHE A 165 -11.63 11.38 4.23
N GLN A 166 -10.99 11.14 3.09
CA GLN A 166 -10.02 10.04 2.94
C GLN A 166 -8.82 10.22 3.87
N LEU A 167 -8.21 11.43 3.91
CA LEU A 167 -7.10 11.71 4.83
C LEU A 167 -7.50 11.50 6.29
N PHE A 168 -8.68 11.98 6.67
CA PHE A 168 -9.22 11.76 8.01
C PHE A 168 -9.34 10.25 8.33
N LYS A 169 -9.83 9.45 7.39
CA LYS A 169 -9.95 7.98 7.53
C LYS A 169 -8.59 7.31 7.71
N VAL A 170 -7.57 7.76 6.99
CA VAL A 170 -6.19 7.26 7.16
C VAL A 170 -5.69 7.53 8.57
N ILE A 171 -5.87 8.75 9.09
CA ILE A 171 -5.47 9.11 10.45
C ILE A 171 -6.30 8.34 11.49
N GLU A 172 -7.61 8.29 11.32
CA GLU A 172 -8.52 7.58 12.22
C GLU A 172 -8.14 6.09 12.34
N ASN A 173 -7.86 5.45 11.21
CA ASN A 173 -7.45 4.06 11.18
C ASN A 173 -6.10 3.84 11.89
N ASP A 174 -5.13 4.69 11.65
CA ASP A 174 -3.81 4.62 12.31
C ASP A 174 -3.96 4.75 13.85
N ARG A 175 -4.76 5.70 14.32
CA ARG A 175 -4.91 6.01 15.75
C ARG A 175 -5.73 4.97 16.52
N TYR A 176 -6.75 4.40 15.89
CA TYR A 176 -7.70 3.50 16.59
C TYR A 176 -7.58 2.03 16.20
N ASN A 177 -6.82 1.67 15.15
CA ASN A 177 -6.73 0.27 14.69
C ASN A 177 -6.26 -0.69 15.79
N SER A 178 -5.20 -0.36 16.52
CA SER A 178 -4.70 -1.18 17.61
C SER A 178 -5.72 -1.28 18.77
N ARG A 179 -6.38 -0.17 19.09
CA ARG A 179 -7.39 -0.12 20.14
C ARG A 179 -8.62 -0.97 19.83
N ILE A 180 -9.09 -0.91 18.57
CA ILE A 180 -10.26 -1.68 18.12
C ILE A 180 -9.97 -3.18 18.08
N LYS A 181 -8.74 -3.57 17.75
CA LYS A 181 -8.31 -4.97 17.72
C LYS A 181 -8.05 -5.57 19.10
N THR A 182 -7.93 -4.73 20.13
CA THR A 182 -7.73 -5.17 21.51
C THR A 182 -9.11 -5.33 22.20
N PRO A 183 -9.40 -6.47 22.84
CA PRO A 183 -10.67 -6.65 23.54
C PRO A 183 -10.93 -5.55 24.58
N PHE A 184 -12.14 -5.02 24.61
CA PHE A 184 -12.59 -4.10 25.65
C PHE A 184 -12.89 -4.84 26.94
N LYS A 185 -12.49 -4.28 28.08
CA LYS A 185 -12.69 -4.90 29.38
C LYS A 185 -14.11 -4.72 29.88
N THR A 186 -14.73 -3.60 29.52
CA THR A 186 -16.10 -3.25 29.94
C THR A 186 -16.90 -2.66 28.79
N VAL A 187 -18.22 -2.66 28.91
CA VAL A 187 -19.14 -2.03 27.95
C VAL A 187 -18.93 -0.51 27.93
N GLU A 188 -18.69 0.07 29.12
CA GLU A 188 -18.45 1.52 29.29
C GLU A 188 -17.22 1.96 28.49
N GLU A 189 -16.12 1.20 28.54
CA GLU A 189 -14.90 1.47 27.78
C GLU A 189 -15.14 1.43 26.26
N LEU A 190 -15.93 0.49 25.78
CA LEU A 190 -16.36 0.42 24.38
C LEU A 190 -17.18 1.65 23.99
N VAL A 191 -18.18 2.01 24.80
CA VAL A 191 -19.07 3.15 24.54
C VAL A 191 -18.29 4.47 24.55
N GLU A 192 -17.38 4.67 25.49
CA GLU A 192 -16.53 5.86 25.57
C GLU A 192 -15.62 5.98 24.31
N THR A 193 -14.99 4.89 23.91
CA THR A 193 -14.17 4.86 22.69
C THR A 193 -15.01 5.18 21.46
N ALA A 194 -16.17 4.56 21.31
CA ALA A 194 -17.09 4.81 20.20
C ALA A 194 -17.55 6.28 20.16
N ASN A 195 -17.93 6.85 21.29
CA ASN A 195 -18.34 8.25 21.40
C ASN A 195 -17.21 9.21 21.05
N THR A 196 -15.97 8.90 21.45
CA THR A 196 -14.79 9.69 21.09
C THR A 196 -14.59 9.72 19.58
N ILE A 197 -14.65 8.58 18.90
CA ILE A 197 -14.55 8.48 17.44
C ILE A 197 -15.68 9.26 16.76
N LEU A 198 -16.92 9.08 17.22
CA LEU A 198 -18.09 9.77 16.63
C LEU A 198 -18.01 11.29 16.79
N ASN A 199 -17.55 11.78 17.94
CA ASN A 199 -17.41 13.22 18.19
C ASN A 199 -16.32 13.82 17.30
N ARG A 200 -15.20 13.12 17.06
CA ARG A 200 -14.17 13.57 16.12
C ARG A 200 -14.70 13.65 14.68
N ARG A 201 -15.48 12.67 14.24
CA ARG A 201 -16.13 12.69 12.92
C ARG A 201 -17.07 13.87 12.75
N LYS A 202 -17.91 14.15 13.76
CA LYS A 202 -18.81 15.30 13.77
C LYS A 202 -18.06 16.63 13.74
N SER A 203 -17.02 16.78 14.56
CA SER A 203 -16.21 18.01 14.62
C SER A 203 -15.54 18.32 13.29
N ARG A 204 -15.00 17.31 12.60
CA ARG A 204 -14.43 17.46 11.27
C ARG A 204 -15.49 17.95 10.27
N ALA A 205 -16.61 17.25 10.19
CA ALA A 205 -17.63 17.51 9.17
C ALA A 205 -18.21 18.94 9.28
N GLY A 206 -18.30 19.50 10.51
CA GLY A 206 -18.91 20.79 10.74
C GLY A 206 -18.17 21.99 10.13
N LYS A 207 -16.87 21.90 9.87
CA LYS A 207 -16.05 23.01 9.35
C LYS A 207 -15.38 22.73 8.01
N SER A 208 -15.48 21.52 7.49
CA SER A 208 -14.79 21.09 6.28
C SER A 208 -15.16 21.96 5.07
N LEU A 209 -16.45 22.13 4.81
CA LEU A 209 -16.92 22.93 3.69
C LEU A 209 -16.50 24.40 3.79
N GLU A 210 -16.55 25.01 4.99
CA GLU A 210 -16.16 26.38 5.24
C GLU A 210 -14.69 26.63 4.85
N HIS A 211 -13.80 25.74 5.25
CA HIS A 211 -12.37 25.85 4.95
C HIS A 211 -12.04 25.72 3.46
N HIS A 212 -12.78 24.85 2.73
CA HIS A 212 -12.59 24.73 1.28
C HIS A 212 -13.21 25.89 0.51
N LEU A 213 -14.39 26.38 0.91
CA LEU A 213 -14.98 27.60 0.34
C LEU A 213 -14.10 28.82 0.51
N SER A 214 -13.53 29.01 1.70
CA SER A 214 -12.62 30.13 1.99
C SER A 214 -11.40 30.14 1.06
N GLU A 215 -10.97 29.02 0.53
CA GLU A 215 -9.86 28.95 -0.42
C GLU A 215 -10.27 29.39 -1.84
N ILE A 216 -11.49 29.10 -2.24
CA ILE A 216 -12.01 29.49 -3.58
C ILE A 216 -12.17 31.02 -3.69
N PHE A 217 -12.51 31.66 -2.58
CA PHE A 217 -12.75 33.11 -2.55
C PHE A 217 -11.52 33.96 -2.26
N LYS A 218 -10.33 33.36 -2.18
CA LYS A 218 -9.06 34.09 -2.16
C LYS A 218 -8.59 34.46 -3.57
#